data_080edac2f9513ce039ac0f3f5b09eeba
#
_entry.id   080edac2f9513ce039ac0f3f5b09eeba
#
_cell.length_a   1.000
_cell.length_b   1.000
_cell.length_c   1.000
_cell.angle_alpha   90.00
_cell.angle_beta   90.00
_cell.angle_gamma   90.00
#
_symmetry.space_group_name_H-M   'P 1'
#
loop_
_entity.id
_entity.type
_entity.pdbx_description
1 polymer ?
#
loop_
_entity_poly.entity_id
_entity_poly.type
_entity_poly.pdbx_seq_one_letter_code
_entity_poly.pdbx_strand_id
1 'polypeptide(L)'
;MSPLTRSLSTQESKVVLALTERGRREATRAEIVDLLGGRAKAADHVIESLRRKGWLQRATWGEYLLIPPEQGPDALGDSNLLALASRVADPYYIGFSTAASYYGLTTQHRKVIYVVTPVRLRAREVGEARVRIVNPSPDKFFGFEPVDVLGYKVMISDREKTAIDCVDRPALAGGVGEAAMILATASRRFDWTKVANYLQRIESGALVRRFGWLADHIAAAMPAEIRERLIGMTGGGSTRARLGPLHYHKVQDAIGYDKTWRLFVNVSREELHGSAGLGRRKTVRKDS
;
A
#
# COMPACT_ATOMS: atom_id res chain seq x y z
N MET A 1 -12.95 -13.95 -25.48
CA MET A 1 -13.25 -12.51 -25.42
C MET A 1 -12.49 -11.85 -26.56
N SER A 2 -13.17 -11.16 -27.49
CA SER A 2 -12.51 -10.45 -28.59
C SER A 2 -11.63 -9.35 -28.04
N PRO A 3 -10.41 -9.12 -28.57
CA PRO A 3 -9.56 -8.04 -28.14
C PRO A 3 -10.30 -6.72 -28.30
N LEU A 4 -10.34 -5.91 -27.24
CA LEU A 4 -10.91 -4.56 -27.28
C LEU A 4 -10.14 -3.74 -28.30
N THR A 5 -10.73 -3.49 -29.45
CA THR A 5 -10.11 -2.66 -30.50
C THR A 5 -10.13 -1.20 -30.00
N ARG A 6 -8.96 -0.62 -29.70
CA ARG A 6 -8.82 0.78 -29.27
C ARG A 6 -8.92 1.77 -30.46
N SER A 7 -9.77 1.46 -31.46
CA SER A 7 -10.03 2.37 -32.56
C SER A 7 -10.71 3.66 -32.08
N LEU A 8 -10.32 4.80 -32.66
CA LEU A 8 -10.86 6.09 -32.33
C LEU A 8 -11.69 6.63 -33.52
N SER A 9 -12.89 7.10 -33.26
CA SER A 9 -13.64 7.94 -34.20
C SER A 9 -13.03 9.34 -34.26
N THR A 10 -13.42 10.14 -35.24
CA THR A 10 -12.92 11.52 -35.42
C THR A 10 -13.12 12.39 -34.16
N GLN A 11 -14.26 12.27 -33.48
CA GLN A 11 -14.52 13.04 -32.25
C GLN A 11 -13.72 12.52 -31.06
N GLU A 12 -13.56 11.20 -30.93
CA GLU A 12 -12.74 10.58 -29.92
C GLU A 12 -11.26 10.93 -30.09
N SER A 13 -10.76 10.88 -31.36
CA SER A 13 -9.38 11.29 -31.68
C SER A 13 -9.14 12.76 -31.30
N LYS A 14 -10.10 13.65 -31.57
CA LYS A 14 -9.98 15.06 -31.19
C LYS A 14 -9.77 15.24 -29.70
N VAL A 15 -10.48 14.49 -28.86
CA VAL A 15 -10.31 14.55 -27.39
C VAL A 15 -8.97 13.97 -26.96
N VAL A 16 -8.64 12.75 -27.42
CA VAL A 16 -7.42 12.05 -27.04
C VAL A 16 -6.17 12.81 -27.47
N LEU A 17 -6.13 13.30 -28.73
CA LEU A 17 -4.98 14.05 -29.25
C LEU A 17 -4.84 15.40 -28.54
N ALA A 18 -5.93 16.17 -28.35
CA ALA A 18 -5.87 17.46 -27.65
C ALA A 18 -5.35 17.34 -26.22
N LEU A 19 -5.68 16.26 -25.51
CA LEU A 19 -5.13 16.00 -24.18
C LEU A 19 -3.66 15.61 -24.24
N THR A 20 -3.30 14.72 -25.16
CA THR A 20 -1.92 14.24 -25.34
C THR A 20 -0.97 15.36 -25.76
N GLU A 21 -1.35 16.19 -26.74
CA GLU A 21 -0.57 17.34 -27.20
C GLU A 21 -0.30 18.38 -26.11
N ARG A 22 -1.23 18.52 -25.19
CA ARG A 22 -1.08 19.40 -24.02
C ARG A 22 -0.31 18.74 -22.87
N GLY A 23 0.19 17.51 -23.05
CA GLY A 23 0.81 16.72 -22.00
C GLY A 23 -0.13 16.41 -20.82
N ARG A 24 -1.43 16.52 -21.02
CA ARG A 24 -2.43 16.31 -19.98
C ARG A 24 -2.93 14.87 -20.01
N ARG A 25 -2.94 14.29 -18.84
CA ARG A 25 -3.48 12.93 -18.63
C ARG A 25 -4.84 12.94 -17.91
N GLU A 26 -5.38 14.11 -17.67
CA GLU A 26 -6.64 14.34 -16.96
C GLU A 26 -7.54 15.26 -17.76
N ALA A 27 -8.83 15.00 -17.70
CA ALA A 27 -9.85 15.87 -18.26
C ALA A 27 -11.10 15.89 -17.39
N THR A 28 -11.67 17.06 -17.22
CA THR A 28 -13.02 17.19 -16.68
C THR A 28 -14.06 17.02 -17.80
N ARG A 29 -15.28 16.64 -17.40
CA ARG A 29 -16.40 16.61 -18.34
C ARG A 29 -16.58 17.96 -19.06
N ALA A 30 -16.42 19.08 -18.32
CA ALA A 30 -16.54 20.42 -18.88
C ALA A 30 -15.51 20.68 -20.00
N GLU A 31 -14.24 20.34 -19.77
CA GLU A 31 -13.18 20.47 -20.77
C GLU A 31 -13.44 19.62 -22.01
N ILE A 32 -13.96 18.39 -21.85
CA ILE A 32 -14.33 17.54 -23.00
C ILE A 32 -15.52 18.17 -23.77
N VAL A 33 -16.49 18.75 -23.10
CA VAL A 33 -17.58 19.50 -23.73
C VAL A 33 -17.03 20.66 -24.55
N ASP A 34 -16.09 21.44 -23.99
CA ASP A 34 -15.46 22.58 -24.70
C ASP A 34 -14.66 22.11 -25.92
N LEU A 35 -13.86 21.04 -25.79
CA LEU A 35 -13.12 20.44 -26.91
C LEU A 35 -14.03 20.00 -28.05
N LEU A 36 -15.27 19.64 -27.75
CA LEU A 36 -16.28 19.20 -28.72
C LEU A 36 -17.24 20.32 -29.14
N GLY A 37 -16.91 21.60 -28.86
CA GLY A 37 -17.66 22.77 -29.28
C GLY A 37 -18.97 22.98 -28.52
N GLY A 38 -18.99 22.73 -27.22
CA GLY A 38 -20.11 23.02 -26.32
C GLY A 38 -21.27 22.01 -26.36
N ARG A 39 -21.13 20.93 -27.12
CA ARG A 39 -22.17 19.90 -27.31
C ARG A 39 -22.19 18.87 -26.18
N ALA A 40 -22.86 19.19 -25.07
CA ALA A 40 -22.85 18.35 -23.88
C ALA A 40 -23.28 16.89 -24.11
N LYS A 41 -24.40 16.67 -24.85
CA LYS A 41 -24.84 15.28 -25.17
C LYS A 41 -23.84 14.49 -26.00
N ALA A 42 -23.19 15.16 -26.99
CA ALA A 42 -22.16 14.52 -27.80
C ALA A 42 -20.92 14.18 -26.97
N ALA A 43 -20.53 15.05 -26.05
CA ALA A 43 -19.45 14.82 -25.12
C ALA A 43 -19.71 13.62 -24.19
N ASP A 44 -20.93 13.48 -23.67
CA ASP A 44 -21.31 12.33 -22.85
C ASP A 44 -21.19 11.00 -23.62
N HIS A 45 -21.62 10.98 -24.88
CA HIS A 45 -21.45 9.81 -25.75
C HIS A 45 -19.98 9.49 -26.04
N VAL A 46 -19.16 10.51 -26.32
CA VAL A 46 -17.72 10.35 -26.56
C VAL A 46 -17.02 9.83 -25.31
N ILE A 47 -17.32 10.41 -24.14
CA ILE A 47 -16.78 9.97 -22.85
C ILE A 47 -17.12 8.49 -22.62
N GLU A 48 -18.37 8.09 -22.78
CA GLU A 48 -18.80 6.71 -22.53
C GLU A 48 -18.14 5.74 -23.52
N SER A 49 -18.03 6.14 -24.79
CA SER A 49 -17.34 5.34 -25.80
C SER A 49 -15.85 5.19 -25.51
N LEU A 50 -15.15 6.28 -25.14
CA LEU A 50 -13.74 6.26 -24.75
C LEU A 50 -13.52 5.41 -23.50
N ARG A 51 -14.43 5.45 -22.54
CA ARG A 51 -14.38 4.59 -21.33
C ARG A 51 -14.51 3.11 -21.71
N ARG A 52 -15.50 2.76 -22.51
CA ARG A 52 -15.74 1.39 -22.97
C ARG A 52 -14.55 0.84 -23.78
N LYS A 53 -13.87 1.68 -24.55
CA LYS A 53 -12.68 1.35 -25.32
C LYS A 53 -11.37 1.38 -24.52
N GLY A 54 -11.42 1.72 -23.22
CA GLY A 54 -10.24 1.77 -22.36
C GLY A 54 -9.30 2.94 -22.61
N TRP A 55 -9.79 4.05 -23.20
CA TRP A 55 -9.04 5.28 -23.39
C TRP A 55 -9.21 6.25 -22.22
N LEU A 56 -10.38 6.25 -21.57
CA LEU A 56 -10.66 7.03 -20.39
C LEU A 56 -11.08 6.14 -19.23
N GLN A 57 -10.62 6.49 -18.05
CA GLN A 57 -11.09 5.90 -16.80
C GLN A 57 -11.67 7.01 -15.91
N ARG A 58 -12.83 6.76 -15.31
CA ARG A 58 -13.44 7.70 -14.39
C ARG A 58 -12.69 7.76 -13.08
N ALA A 59 -12.15 8.91 -12.71
CA ALA A 59 -11.45 9.14 -11.45
C ALA A 59 -12.42 9.48 -10.32
N THR A 60 -13.19 10.57 -10.52
CA THR A 60 -14.25 11.00 -9.62
C THR A 60 -15.47 11.42 -10.43
N TRP A 61 -16.48 12.02 -9.79
CA TRP A 61 -17.62 12.53 -10.52
C TRP A 61 -17.22 13.70 -11.45
N GLY A 62 -17.33 13.46 -12.77
CA GLY A 62 -16.99 14.44 -13.80
C GLY A 62 -15.51 14.57 -14.14
N GLU A 63 -14.61 13.76 -13.54
CA GLU A 63 -13.19 13.73 -13.85
C GLU A 63 -12.76 12.38 -14.43
N TYR A 64 -11.90 12.42 -15.44
CA TYR A 64 -11.44 11.26 -16.19
C TYR A 64 -9.93 11.28 -16.33
N LEU A 65 -9.31 10.10 -16.24
CA LEU A 65 -7.91 9.89 -16.57
C LEU A 65 -7.78 9.33 -17.98
N LEU A 66 -6.88 9.90 -18.77
CA LEU A 66 -6.50 9.38 -20.08
C LEU A 66 -5.53 8.21 -19.86
N ILE A 67 -5.86 7.06 -20.43
CA ILE A 67 -4.99 5.88 -20.45
C ILE A 67 -4.13 5.94 -21.70
N PRO A 68 -2.80 6.15 -21.58
CA PRO A 68 -1.92 6.31 -22.72
C PRO A 68 -1.92 5.10 -23.67
N PRO A 69 -1.70 5.33 -24.97
CA PRO A 69 -1.68 4.26 -25.97
C PRO A 69 -0.68 3.14 -25.67
N GLU A 70 0.48 3.52 -25.13
CA GLU A 70 1.59 2.63 -24.81
C GLU A 70 1.27 1.62 -23.72
N GLN A 71 0.20 1.84 -22.95
CA GLN A 71 -0.19 0.95 -21.85
C GLN A 71 -1.17 -0.15 -22.27
N GLY A 72 -1.71 -0.10 -23.48
CA GLY A 72 -2.67 -1.08 -23.99
C GLY A 72 -4.04 -1.08 -23.27
N PRO A 73 -5.01 -1.87 -23.75
CA PRO A 73 -6.35 -1.96 -23.15
C PRO A 73 -6.36 -2.68 -21.79
N ASP A 74 -5.36 -3.50 -21.51
CA ASP A 74 -5.23 -4.26 -20.26
C ASP A 74 -4.43 -3.49 -19.19
N ALA A 75 -4.04 -2.25 -19.47
CA ALA A 75 -3.31 -1.36 -18.56
C ALA A 75 -4.16 -0.85 -17.37
N LEU A 76 -5.26 -1.49 -17.07
CA LEU A 76 -6.02 -1.37 -15.83
C LEU A 76 -5.29 -2.03 -14.65
N GLY A 77 -3.93 -2.11 -14.74
CA GLY A 77 -3.09 -2.61 -13.67
C GLY A 77 -3.14 -1.72 -12.43
N ASP A 78 -2.52 -2.19 -11.37
CA ASP A 78 -2.44 -1.53 -10.05
C ASP A 78 -2.01 -0.06 -10.12
N SER A 79 -1.18 0.30 -11.10
CA SER A 79 -0.69 1.68 -11.30
C SER A 79 -1.79 2.69 -11.59
N ASN A 80 -2.77 2.35 -12.45
CA ASN A 80 -3.91 3.25 -12.73
C ASN A 80 -4.79 3.41 -11.49
N LEU A 81 -4.95 2.34 -10.72
CA LEU A 81 -5.73 2.37 -9.50
C LEU A 81 -5.08 3.26 -8.43
N LEU A 82 -3.73 3.31 -8.37
CA LEU A 82 -3.01 4.22 -7.47
C LEU A 82 -3.21 5.68 -7.88
N ALA A 83 -3.12 5.99 -9.17
CA ALA A 83 -3.39 7.34 -9.69
C ALA A 83 -4.83 7.78 -9.43
N LEU A 84 -5.81 6.87 -9.55
CA LEU A 84 -7.20 7.12 -9.19
C LEU A 84 -7.40 7.34 -7.69
N ALA A 85 -6.77 6.51 -6.87
CA ALA A 85 -6.87 6.60 -5.42
C ALA A 85 -6.24 7.87 -4.86
N SER A 86 -5.26 8.46 -5.57
CA SER A 86 -4.64 9.73 -5.20
C SER A 86 -5.63 10.91 -5.19
N ARG A 87 -6.75 10.79 -5.90
CA ARG A 87 -7.82 11.81 -5.98
C ARG A 87 -8.88 11.71 -4.88
N VAL A 88 -8.75 10.71 -4.00
CA VAL A 88 -9.78 10.44 -2.99
C VAL A 88 -9.71 11.41 -1.83
N ALA A 89 -8.52 11.88 -1.47
CA ALA A 89 -8.28 12.74 -0.32
C ALA A 89 -7.08 13.67 -0.56
N ASP A 90 -7.03 14.77 0.17
CA ASP A 90 -5.87 15.64 0.31
C ASP A 90 -5.91 16.29 1.71
N PRO A 91 -4.85 16.19 2.54
CA PRO A 91 -3.63 15.40 2.31
C PRO A 91 -3.85 13.88 2.48
N TYR A 92 -3.01 13.10 1.82
CA TYR A 92 -3.08 11.63 1.90
C TYR A 92 -1.72 10.99 1.64
N TYR A 93 -1.62 9.69 1.90
CA TYR A 93 -0.65 8.81 1.27
C TYR A 93 -1.24 7.40 1.06
N ILE A 94 -0.70 6.68 0.08
CA ILE A 94 -1.00 5.26 -0.12
C ILE A 94 -0.10 4.46 0.82
N GLY A 95 -0.69 3.57 1.63
CA GLY A 95 0.03 2.83 2.67
C GLY A 95 -0.25 1.34 2.72
N PHE A 96 0.27 0.68 3.75
CA PHE A 96 0.04 -0.73 4.08
C PHE A 96 0.35 -1.68 2.92
N SER A 97 -0.47 -2.73 2.72
CA SER A 97 -0.25 -3.71 1.66
C SER A 97 -0.25 -3.10 0.25
N THR A 98 -0.90 -1.96 0.04
CA THR A 98 -0.88 -1.27 -1.25
C THR A 98 0.50 -0.69 -1.54
N ALA A 99 1.11 0.02 -0.60
CA ALA A 99 2.49 0.50 -0.73
C ALA A 99 3.49 -0.67 -0.77
N ALA A 100 3.25 -1.73 0.01
CA ALA A 100 4.07 -2.94 -0.04
C ALA A 100 4.05 -3.59 -1.44
N SER A 101 2.89 -3.66 -2.09
CA SER A 101 2.76 -4.15 -3.47
C SER A 101 3.53 -3.26 -4.46
N TYR A 102 3.40 -1.94 -4.33
CA TYR A 102 4.13 -0.98 -5.17
C TYR A 102 5.65 -1.18 -5.11
N TYR A 103 6.21 -1.42 -3.91
CA TYR A 103 7.64 -1.69 -3.73
C TYR A 103 8.05 -3.13 -4.00
N GLY A 104 7.15 -4.03 -4.40
CA GLY A 104 7.42 -5.45 -4.59
C GLY A 104 7.79 -6.18 -3.30
N LEU A 105 7.28 -5.72 -2.15
CA LEU A 105 7.53 -6.33 -0.83
C LEU A 105 6.59 -7.50 -0.52
N THR A 106 5.57 -7.70 -1.32
CA THR A 106 4.58 -8.77 -1.22
C THR A 106 4.27 -9.33 -2.60
N THR A 107 3.91 -10.60 -2.65
CA THR A 107 3.38 -11.27 -3.85
C THR A 107 1.85 -11.31 -3.87
N GLN A 108 1.20 -10.83 -2.79
CA GLN A 108 -0.26 -10.83 -2.70
C GLN A 108 -0.85 -9.59 -3.38
N HIS A 109 -1.47 -9.79 -4.53
CA HIS A 109 -2.26 -8.74 -5.19
C HIS A 109 -3.66 -8.66 -4.58
N ARG A 110 -4.02 -7.52 -4.05
CA ARG A 110 -5.33 -7.30 -3.43
C ARG A 110 -6.08 -6.19 -4.17
N LYS A 111 -7.36 -6.40 -4.44
CA LYS A 111 -8.28 -5.39 -5.01
C LYS A 111 -8.70 -4.33 -3.96
N VAL A 112 -7.84 -4.03 -2.99
CA VAL A 112 -8.08 -3.03 -1.95
C VAL A 112 -6.92 -2.06 -1.92
N ILE A 113 -7.23 -0.78 -2.03
CA ILE A 113 -6.27 0.31 -1.92
C ILE A 113 -6.45 1.00 -0.58
N TYR A 114 -5.39 1.09 0.20
CA TYR A 114 -5.38 1.79 1.47
C TYR A 114 -4.91 3.23 1.29
N VAL A 115 -5.84 4.17 1.45
CA VAL A 115 -5.58 5.61 1.47
C VAL A 115 -5.55 6.06 2.93
N VAL A 116 -4.39 6.54 3.37
CA VAL A 116 -4.18 7.06 4.71
C VAL A 116 -4.32 8.58 4.68
N THR A 117 -5.25 9.12 5.45
CA THR A 117 -5.55 10.55 5.48
C THR A 117 -6.15 10.97 6.82
N PRO A 118 -5.82 12.16 7.34
CA PRO A 118 -6.49 12.73 8.52
C PRO A 118 -7.94 13.12 8.23
N VAL A 119 -8.32 13.26 6.95
CA VAL A 119 -9.68 13.63 6.55
C VAL A 119 -10.63 12.46 6.76
N ARG A 120 -11.75 12.70 7.43
CA ARG A 120 -12.78 11.67 7.65
C ARG A 120 -13.62 11.50 6.39
N LEU A 121 -13.42 10.40 5.70
CA LEU A 121 -14.13 10.03 4.48
C LEU A 121 -14.72 8.62 4.63
N ARG A 122 -15.79 8.35 3.90
CA ARG A 122 -16.33 6.98 3.78
C ARG A 122 -15.53 6.19 2.77
N ALA A 123 -15.43 4.87 2.98
CA ALA A 123 -14.90 3.97 1.97
C ALA A 123 -15.70 4.11 0.67
N ARG A 124 -15.02 3.99 -0.46
CA ARG A 124 -15.63 4.09 -1.80
C ARG A 124 -14.99 3.12 -2.77
N GLU A 125 -15.64 2.90 -3.88
CA GLU A 125 -15.09 2.15 -5.00
C GLU A 125 -14.50 3.12 -6.02
N VAL A 126 -13.34 2.75 -6.56
CA VAL A 126 -12.64 3.52 -7.58
C VAL A 126 -12.15 2.53 -8.64
N GLY A 127 -12.74 2.60 -9.83
CA GLY A 127 -12.56 1.57 -10.84
C GLY A 127 -13.09 0.22 -10.30
N GLU A 128 -12.29 -0.83 -10.39
CA GLU A 128 -12.59 -2.17 -9.86
C GLU A 128 -12.06 -2.38 -8.43
N ALA A 129 -11.37 -1.40 -7.87
CA ALA A 129 -10.77 -1.50 -6.55
C ALA A 129 -11.64 -0.85 -5.48
N ARG A 130 -11.67 -1.48 -4.32
CA ARG A 130 -12.23 -0.89 -3.11
C ARG A 130 -11.19 -0.01 -2.43
N VAL A 131 -11.46 1.29 -2.34
CA VAL A 131 -10.64 2.21 -1.55
C VAL A 131 -11.08 2.17 -0.10
N ARG A 132 -10.18 1.82 0.80
CA ARG A 132 -10.38 1.87 2.24
C ARG A 132 -9.63 3.06 2.82
N ILE A 133 -10.38 3.93 3.49
CA ILE A 133 -9.82 5.08 4.19
C ILE A 133 -9.31 4.63 5.56
N VAL A 134 -8.08 5.02 5.86
CA VAL A 134 -7.44 4.81 7.15
C VAL A 134 -7.13 6.17 7.75
N ASN A 135 -7.76 6.48 8.89
CA ASN A 135 -7.44 7.70 9.62
C ASN A 135 -6.34 7.40 10.64
N PRO A 136 -5.13 7.96 10.46
CA PRO A 136 -4.04 7.82 11.41
C PRO A 136 -4.21 8.79 12.58
N SER A 137 -3.55 8.51 13.71
CA SER A 137 -3.27 9.57 14.67
C SER A 137 -2.22 10.55 14.10
N PRO A 138 -2.19 11.82 14.55
CA PRO A 138 -1.29 12.84 13.98
C PRO A 138 0.19 12.45 13.98
N ASP A 139 0.64 11.76 15.03
CA ASP A 139 1.98 11.22 15.22
C ASP A 139 2.37 10.15 14.19
N LYS A 140 1.40 9.56 13.49
CA LYS A 140 1.61 8.52 12.46
C LYS A 140 1.48 9.03 11.02
N PHE A 141 1.07 10.30 10.81
CA PHE A 141 0.92 10.86 9.47
C PHE A 141 2.21 11.53 8.98
N PHE A 142 3.17 10.71 8.56
CA PHE A 142 4.48 11.10 8.02
C PHE A 142 5.15 9.94 7.27
N GLY A 143 6.37 10.13 6.78
CA GLY A 143 7.19 9.08 6.14
C GLY A 143 6.61 8.65 4.79
N PHE A 144 6.19 9.62 3.99
CA PHE A 144 5.71 9.41 2.64
C PHE A 144 6.31 10.45 1.69
N GLU A 145 6.41 10.08 0.43
CA GLU A 145 7.04 10.88 -0.61
C GLU A 145 6.26 10.81 -1.92
N PRO A 146 6.37 11.82 -2.79
CA PRO A 146 5.77 11.79 -4.10
C PRO A 146 6.56 10.82 -5.01
N VAL A 147 5.84 9.91 -5.63
CA VAL A 147 6.38 9.05 -6.68
C VAL A 147 5.62 9.29 -7.98
N ASP A 148 6.30 9.12 -9.11
CA ASP A 148 5.63 9.15 -10.41
C ASP A 148 4.98 7.80 -10.69
N VAL A 149 3.67 7.82 -10.88
CA VAL A 149 2.89 6.67 -11.30
C VAL A 149 2.16 7.05 -12.57
N LEU A 150 2.67 6.65 -13.71
CA LEU A 150 2.11 6.95 -15.02
C LEU A 150 1.99 8.45 -15.33
N GLY A 151 2.93 9.27 -14.84
CA GLY A 151 2.92 10.72 -14.96
C GLY A 151 2.04 11.44 -13.94
N TYR A 152 1.51 10.72 -12.94
CA TYR A 152 0.80 11.30 -11.79
C TYR A 152 1.70 11.29 -10.57
N LYS A 153 1.76 12.41 -9.84
CA LYS A 153 2.38 12.45 -8.52
C LYS A 153 1.45 11.79 -7.50
N VAL A 154 1.84 10.63 -7.01
CA VAL A 154 1.11 9.87 -6.00
C VAL A 154 1.93 9.86 -4.72
N MET A 155 1.33 10.26 -3.60
CA MET A 155 1.98 10.19 -2.30
C MET A 155 1.93 8.75 -1.79
N ILE A 156 3.09 8.13 -1.56
CA ILE A 156 3.20 6.74 -1.06
C ILE A 156 4.11 6.74 0.16
N SER A 157 3.77 5.93 1.20
CA SER A 157 4.68 5.72 2.33
C SER A 157 6.01 5.15 1.83
N ASP A 158 7.14 5.68 2.32
CA ASP A 158 8.44 5.11 2.00
C ASP A 158 8.58 3.66 2.51
N ARG A 159 9.66 3.00 2.15
CA ARG A 159 9.85 1.57 2.44
C ARG A 159 9.87 1.26 3.93
N GLU A 160 10.54 2.09 4.72
CA GLU A 160 10.62 1.95 6.17
C GLU A 160 9.25 2.16 6.81
N LYS A 161 8.56 3.24 6.43
CA LYS A 161 7.21 3.54 6.93
C LYS A 161 6.20 2.48 6.52
N THR A 162 6.28 1.97 5.29
CA THR A 162 5.42 0.88 4.81
C THR A 162 5.51 -0.35 5.69
N ALA A 163 6.73 -0.80 6.02
CA ALA A 163 6.94 -1.94 6.88
C ALA A 163 6.46 -1.68 8.33
N ILE A 164 6.75 -0.49 8.87
CA ILE A 164 6.28 -0.08 10.20
C ILE A 164 4.76 -0.07 10.28
N ASP A 165 4.08 0.50 9.30
CA ASP A 165 2.61 0.54 9.24
C ASP A 165 2.01 -0.87 9.15
N CYS A 166 2.61 -1.75 8.35
CA CYS A 166 2.17 -3.15 8.23
C CYS A 166 2.33 -3.92 9.54
N VAL A 167 3.39 -3.67 10.31
CA VAL A 167 3.60 -4.27 11.64
C VAL A 167 2.67 -3.64 12.69
N ASP A 168 2.38 -2.35 12.59
CA ASP A 168 1.44 -1.68 13.51
C ASP A 168 0.01 -2.21 13.35
N ARG A 169 -0.43 -2.43 12.12
CA ARG A 169 -1.79 -2.89 11.80
C ARG A 169 -1.76 -4.08 10.83
N PRO A 170 -1.37 -5.28 11.30
CA PRO A 170 -1.18 -6.45 10.44
C PRO A 170 -2.43 -6.84 9.63
N ALA A 171 -3.63 -6.56 10.14
CA ALA A 171 -4.87 -6.81 9.42
C ALA A 171 -4.95 -6.05 8.08
N LEU A 172 -4.26 -4.90 7.95
CA LEU A 172 -4.20 -4.11 6.71
C LEU A 172 -3.04 -4.57 5.79
N ALA A 173 -2.13 -5.36 6.32
CA ALA A 173 -1.08 -6.03 5.55
C ALA A 173 -1.54 -7.40 5.01
N GLY A 174 -2.50 -8.03 5.68
CA GLY A 174 -2.97 -9.37 5.36
C GLY A 174 -2.76 -10.41 6.43
N GLY A 175 -2.43 -9.96 7.63
CA GLY A 175 -2.13 -10.77 8.79
C GLY A 175 -0.69 -10.61 9.26
N VAL A 176 -0.39 -11.23 10.39
CA VAL A 176 0.94 -11.11 11.02
C VAL A 176 2.03 -11.76 10.15
N GLY A 177 1.76 -12.90 9.53
CA GLY A 177 2.70 -13.57 8.64
C GLY A 177 3.05 -12.74 7.41
N GLU A 178 2.05 -12.07 6.80
CA GLU A 178 2.29 -11.18 5.68
C GLU A 178 3.09 -9.93 6.09
N ALA A 179 2.77 -9.35 7.25
CA ALA A 179 3.55 -8.24 7.81
C ALA A 179 5.01 -8.65 8.07
N ALA A 180 5.26 -9.88 8.55
CA ALA A 180 6.60 -10.42 8.72
C ALA A 180 7.33 -10.57 7.37
N MET A 181 6.67 -11.05 6.33
CA MET A 181 7.25 -11.18 4.98
C MET A 181 7.58 -9.81 4.37
N ILE A 182 6.67 -8.84 4.49
CA ILE A 182 6.89 -7.46 4.05
C ILE A 182 8.11 -6.88 4.76
N LEU A 183 8.20 -7.05 6.09
CA LEU A 183 9.36 -6.62 6.87
C LEU A 183 10.64 -7.30 6.41
N ALA A 184 10.63 -8.63 6.20
CA ALA A 184 11.78 -9.39 5.73
C ALA A 184 12.31 -8.91 4.38
N THR A 185 11.41 -8.61 3.46
CA THR A 185 11.77 -8.13 2.12
C THR A 185 12.26 -6.69 2.16
N ALA A 186 11.57 -5.82 2.91
CA ALA A 186 11.91 -4.41 3.05
C ALA A 186 13.26 -4.21 3.76
N SER A 187 13.53 -4.98 4.82
CA SER A 187 14.72 -4.83 5.67
C SER A 187 16.06 -4.99 4.94
N ARG A 188 16.06 -5.65 3.79
CA ARG A 188 17.25 -5.79 2.93
C ARG A 188 17.78 -4.46 2.39
N ARG A 189 16.96 -3.41 2.42
CA ARG A 189 17.28 -2.07 1.90
C ARG A 189 16.90 -0.97 2.88
N PHE A 190 16.81 -1.26 4.18
CA PHE A 190 16.47 -0.26 5.19
C PHE A 190 17.65 0.67 5.48
N ASP A 191 17.32 1.94 5.65
CA ASP A 191 18.06 2.82 6.56
C ASP A 191 17.56 2.53 7.99
N TRP A 192 18.33 1.75 8.74
CA TRP A 192 17.98 1.35 10.10
C TRP A 192 17.93 2.53 11.07
N THR A 193 18.69 3.59 10.84
CA THR A 193 18.64 4.83 11.62
C THR A 193 17.30 5.51 11.42
N LYS A 194 16.82 5.57 10.17
CA LYS A 194 15.51 6.10 9.82
C LYS A 194 14.38 5.29 10.45
N VAL A 195 14.48 3.95 10.43
CA VAL A 195 13.53 3.05 11.12
C VAL A 195 13.45 3.39 12.60
N ALA A 196 14.59 3.50 13.30
CA ALA A 196 14.61 3.81 14.73
C ALA A 196 14.02 5.19 15.02
N ASN A 197 14.31 6.19 14.19
CA ASN A 197 13.75 7.54 14.32
C ASN A 197 12.22 7.55 14.10
N TYR A 198 11.72 6.78 13.15
CA TYR A 198 10.28 6.64 12.90
C TYR A 198 9.56 5.97 14.06
N LEU A 199 10.12 4.87 14.59
CA LEU A 199 9.57 4.19 15.75
C LEU A 199 9.57 5.08 17.00
N GLN A 200 10.64 5.88 17.20
CA GLN A 200 10.72 6.86 18.27
C GLN A 200 9.64 7.93 18.13
N ARG A 201 9.46 8.50 16.92
CA ARG A 201 8.44 9.51 16.64
C ARG A 201 7.02 9.03 16.94
N ILE A 202 6.73 7.75 16.65
CA ILE A 202 5.40 7.16 16.88
C ILE A 202 5.11 6.96 18.38
N GLU A 203 6.15 6.90 19.22
CA GLU A 203 6.06 6.75 20.68
C GLU A 203 5.23 5.55 21.16
N SER A 204 5.14 4.49 20.37
CA SER A 204 4.38 3.28 20.70
C SER A 204 5.29 2.13 21.13
N GLY A 205 5.46 1.95 22.43
CA GLY A 205 6.24 0.82 22.96
C GLY A 205 5.70 -0.55 22.51
N ALA A 206 4.40 -0.69 22.29
CA ALA A 206 3.82 -1.92 21.75
C ALA A 206 4.24 -2.18 20.31
N LEU A 207 4.32 -1.14 19.47
CA LEU A 207 4.80 -1.25 18.10
C LEU A 207 6.29 -1.59 18.07
N VAL A 208 7.11 -0.90 18.87
CA VAL A 208 8.55 -1.19 18.98
C VAL A 208 8.79 -2.66 19.34
N ARG A 209 8.06 -3.20 20.31
CA ARG A 209 8.16 -4.60 20.73
C ARG A 209 7.82 -5.57 19.60
N ARG A 210 6.71 -5.32 18.87
CA ARG A 210 6.31 -6.15 17.71
C ARG A 210 7.34 -6.08 16.60
N PHE A 211 7.77 -4.87 16.24
CA PHE A 211 8.73 -4.65 15.16
C PHE A 211 10.07 -5.31 15.48
N GLY A 212 10.62 -5.06 16.66
CA GLY A 212 11.90 -5.61 17.07
C GLY A 212 11.88 -7.13 17.16
N TRP A 213 10.82 -7.70 17.76
CA TRP A 213 10.67 -9.16 17.83
C TRP A 213 10.56 -9.77 16.43
N LEU A 214 9.77 -9.20 15.53
CA LEU A 214 9.68 -9.70 14.15
C LEU A 214 11.02 -9.58 13.43
N ALA A 215 11.74 -8.47 13.58
CA ALA A 215 13.03 -8.25 12.94
C ALA A 215 14.07 -9.31 13.42
N ASP A 216 14.11 -9.63 14.71
CA ASP A 216 14.95 -10.72 15.25
C ASP A 216 14.49 -12.08 14.70
N HIS A 217 13.18 -12.34 14.68
CA HIS A 217 12.61 -13.63 14.25
C HIS A 217 12.89 -13.94 12.77
N ILE A 218 12.84 -12.94 11.91
CA ILE A 218 13.17 -13.09 10.48
C ILE A 218 14.67 -12.99 10.20
N ALA A 219 15.50 -12.84 11.24
CA ALA A 219 16.94 -12.61 11.13
C ALA A 219 17.29 -11.43 10.19
N ALA A 220 16.58 -10.30 10.34
CA ALA A 220 16.91 -9.09 9.63
C ALA A 220 18.32 -8.60 10.02
N ALA A 221 19.06 -8.05 9.05
CA ALA A 221 20.41 -7.51 9.29
C ALA A 221 20.34 -6.17 10.05
N MET A 222 19.72 -6.18 11.22
CA MET A 222 19.60 -5.01 12.08
C MET A 222 20.90 -4.78 12.84
N PRO A 223 21.54 -3.58 12.75
CA PRO A 223 22.73 -3.26 13.53
C PRO A 223 22.50 -3.39 15.03
N ALA A 224 23.53 -3.86 15.76
CA ALA A 224 23.43 -4.11 17.21
C ALA A 224 23.04 -2.84 17.98
N GLU A 225 23.60 -1.69 17.64
CA GLU A 225 23.29 -0.41 18.23
C GLU A 225 21.82 0.01 18.03
N ILE A 226 21.26 -0.27 16.86
CA ILE A 226 19.82 0.00 16.59
C ILE A 226 18.96 -0.95 17.42
N ARG A 227 19.33 -2.23 17.49
CA ARG A 227 18.62 -3.22 18.30
C ARG A 227 18.59 -2.81 19.79
N GLU A 228 19.71 -2.40 20.34
CA GLU A 228 19.83 -1.90 21.73
C GLU A 228 18.97 -0.64 21.94
N ARG A 229 19.03 0.31 21.01
CA ARG A 229 18.19 1.51 21.04
C ARG A 229 16.71 1.15 21.07
N LEU A 230 16.25 0.22 20.21
CA LEU A 230 14.85 -0.23 20.18
C LEU A 230 14.45 -0.96 21.49
N ILE A 231 15.33 -1.80 22.04
CA ILE A 231 15.09 -2.45 23.35
C ILE A 231 14.91 -1.39 24.44
N GLY A 232 15.72 -0.32 24.45
CA GLY A 232 15.59 0.80 25.37
C GLY A 232 14.23 1.51 25.28
N MET A 233 13.64 1.58 24.08
CA MET A 233 12.31 2.17 23.86
C MET A 233 11.16 1.27 24.37
N THR A 234 11.41 0.02 24.73
CA THR A 234 10.36 -0.88 25.26
C THR A 234 10.01 -0.62 26.73
N GLY A 235 10.75 0.23 27.42
CA GLY A 235 10.71 0.41 28.89
C GLY A 235 9.43 1.02 29.45
N GLY A 236 8.64 1.75 28.66
CA GLY A 236 7.41 2.39 29.10
C GLY A 236 6.15 1.64 28.69
N GLY A 237 5.13 1.57 29.54
CA GLY A 237 3.80 1.12 29.19
C GLY A 237 3.45 -0.33 29.56
N SER A 238 2.24 -0.75 29.17
CA SER A 238 1.64 -2.03 29.56
C SER A 238 2.50 -3.23 29.21
N THR A 239 2.73 -4.12 30.17
CA THR A 239 3.41 -5.42 30.01
C THR A 239 2.63 -6.43 29.15
N ARG A 240 1.46 -6.04 28.63
CA ARG A 240 0.53 -6.92 27.88
C ARG A 240 0.56 -6.72 26.37
N ALA A 241 1.66 -6.21 25.80
CA ALA A 241 1.78 -6.12 24.35
C ALA A 241 1.73 -7.50 23.71
N ARG A 242 0.96 -7.64 22.63
CA ARG A 242 0.78 -8.89 21.87
C ARG A 242 1.16 -8.68 20.43
N LEU A 243 1.65 -9.74 19.78
CA LEU A 243 1.98 -9.72 18.36
C LEU A 243 0.71 -9.79 17.49
N GLY A 244 -0.13 -10.77 17.74
CA GLY A 244 -1.38 -10.97 17.03
C GLY A 244 -2.58 -10.28 17.68
N PRO A 245 -3.79 -10.39 17.07
CA PRO A 245 -5.04 -9.82 17.58
C PRO A 245 -5.42 -10.36 18.96
N LEU A 246 -6.26 -9.61 19.68
CA LEU A 246 -6.68 -9.95 21.05
C LEU A 246 -7.41 -11.29 21.17
N HIS A 247 -8.15 -11.69 20.13
CA HIS A 247 -8.90 -12.95 20.11
C HIS A 247 -8.04 -14.20 19.92
N TYR A 248 -6.73 -14.04 19.63
CA TYR A 248 -5.76 -15.13 19.50
C TYR A 248 -5.23 -15.67 20.86
N HIS A 249 -5.87 -15.37 21.97
CA HIS A 249 -5.41 -15.80 23.29
C HIS A 249 -5.56 -17.31 23.58
N LYS A 250 -6.15 -18.07 22.65
CA LYS A 250 -6.34 -19.54 22.73
C LYS A 250 -5.64 -20.31 21.60
N VAL A 251 -4.65 -19.70 20.92
CA VAL A 251 -3.87 -20.45 19.91
C VAL A 251 -3.08 -21.55 20.60
N GLN A 252 -3.39 -22.81 20.27
CA GLN A 252 -2.80 -24.00 20.91
C GLN A 252 -1.28 -24.04 20.81
N ASP A 253 -0.73 -23.49 19.72
CA ASP A 253 0.71 -23.51 19.42
C ASP A 253 1.33 -22.10 19.45
N ALA A 254 0.81 -21.22 20.32
CA ALA A 254 1.40 -19.89 20.54
C ALA A 254 2.85 -20.01 21.00
N ILE A 255 3.74 -19.15 20.45
CA ILE A 255 5.17 -19.19 20.76
C ILE A 255 5.43 -18.83 22.23
N GLY A 256 4.58 -17.98 22.84
CA GLY A 256 4.65 -17.62 24.23
C GLY A 256 5.25 -16.23 24.49
N TYR A 257 5.76 -16.03 25.71
CA TYR A 257 6.28 -14.73 26.13
C TYR A 257 7.78 -14.58 25.84
N ASP A 258 8.12 -13.55 25.08
CA ASP A 258 9.51 -13.15 24.84
C ASP A 258 9.94 -12.10 25.89
N LYS A 259 11.00 -12.41 26.63
CA LYS A 259 11.51 -11.54 27.72
C LYS A 259 12.30 -10.35 27.19
N THR A 260 13.03 -10.51 26.09
CA THR A 260 13.86 -9.45 25.49
C THR A 260 13.00 -8.31 24.97
N TRP A 261 11.99 -8.66 24.19
CA TRP A 261 11.05 -7.67 23.63
C TRP A 261 9.83 -7.43 24.52
N ARG A 262 9.70 -8.14 25.65
CA ARG A 262 8.56 -8.02 26.57
C ARG A 262 7.23 -8.13 25.85
N LEU A 263 7.13 -9.11 24.95
CA LEU A 263 6.03 -9.31 24.03
C LEU A 263 5.41 -10.70 24.22
N PHE A 264 4.09 -10.77 24.27
CA PHE A 264 3.38 -12.03 24.21
C PHE A 264 3.12 -12.40 22.74
N VAL A 265 3.80 -13.43 22.26
CA VAL A 265 3.70 -13.92 20.88
C VAL A 265 2.56 -14.94 20.81
N ASN A 266 1.37 -14.43 20.60
CA ASN A 266 0.11 -15.18 20.57
C ASN A 266 -0.29 -15.64 19.15
N VAL A 267 0.71 -15.98 18.35
CA VAL A 267 0.56 -16.56 17.02
C VAL A 267 1.38 -17.85 16.95
N SER A 268 0.97 -18.77 16.07
CA SER A 268 1.71 -20.00 15.83
C SER A 268 2.92 -19.76 14.90
N ARG A 269 3.87 -20.68 14.93
CA ARG A 269 4.98 -20.68 13.96
C ARG A 269 4.48 -20.87 12.54
N GLU A 270 3.45 -21.67 12.36
CA GLU A 270 2.83 -21.92 11.05
C GLU A 270 2.23 -20.66 10.46
N GLU A 271 1.50 -19.84 11.27
CA GLU A 271 0.97 -18.56 10.84
C GLU A 271 2.07 -17.57 10.39
N LEU A 272 3.20 -17.56 11.10
CA LEU A 272 4.35 -16.73 10.73
C LEU A 272 5.06 -17.19 9.45
N HIS A 273 5.10 -18.51 9.18
CA HIS A 273 5.82 -19.09 8.06
C HIS A 273 4.92 -19.46 6.87
N GLY A 274 3.62 -19.67 7.09
CA GLY A 274 2.68 -20.12 6.08
C GLY A 274 2.37 -19.08 4.99
N SER A 275 2.49 -17.79 5.33
CA SER A 275 2.38 -16.70 4.35
C SER A 275 3.73 -16.38 3.70
N ALA A 276 4.82 -16.69 4.36
CA ALA A 276 6.17 -16.49 3.88
C ALA A 276 6.77 -17.86 3.54
N GLY A 277 7.07 -18.13 2.29
CA GLY A 277 8.00 -19.19 1.89
C GLY A 277 9.41 -18.95 2.44
N LEU A 278 9.53 -18.52 3.69
CA LEU A 278 10.75 -18.32 4.44
C LEU A 278 11.34 -19.70 4.72
N GLY A 279 12.27 -20.07 3.85
CA GLY A 279 12.90 -21.34 3.66
C GLY A 279 13.08 -22.17 4.91
N ARG A 280 12.63 -23.42 4.82
CA ARG A 280 13.17 -24.51 5.60
C ARG A 280 14.70 -24.52 5.45
N ARG A 281 15.43 -23.88 6.36
CA ARG A 281 16.81 -24.29 6.61
C ARG A 281 16.72 -25.72 7.13
N LYS A 282 17.04 -26.68 6.26
CA LYS A 282 17.34 -28.04 6.66
C LYS A 282 18.39 -27.96 7.76
N THR A 283 17.99 -28.25 9.00
CA THR A 283 18.94 -28.65 10.04
C THR A 283 19.60 -29.92 9.52
N VAL A 284 20.83 -29.80 9.06
CA VAL A 284 21.72 -30.96 8.82
C VAL A 284 21.92 -31.58 10.19
N ARG A 285 21.22 -32.68 10.43
CA ARG A 285 21.62 -33.62 11.51
C ARG A 285 23.02 -34.07 11.14
N LYS A 286 24.00 -33.72 11.97
CA LYS A 286 25.26 -34.44 12.06
C LYS A 286 24.95 -35.72 12.84
N ASP A 287 24.74 -36.81 12.13
CA ASP A 287 24.92 -38.14 12.68
C ASP A 287 26.41 -38.43 12.62
N SER A 288 27.01 -38.67 13.78
CA SER A 288 28.22 -39.44 14.01
C SER A 288 28.17 -40.00 15.41
#